data_0d858ea99182b4d0cec439d1569c5034
#
_entry.id   0d858ea99182b4d0cec439d1569c5034
#
_cell.length_a   1.000
_cell.length_b   1.000
_cell.length_c   1.000
_cell.angle_alpha   90.00
_cell.angle_beta   90.00
_cell.angle_gamma   90.00
#
_symmetry.space_group_name_H-M   'P 1'
#
loop_
_entity.id
_entity.type
_entity.pdbx_description
1 polymer ?
#
loop_
_entity_poly.entity_id
_entity_poly.type
_entity_poly.pdbx_seq_one_letter_code
_entity_poly.pdbx_strand_id
1 'polypeptide(L)'
;MGAPADAVACLSIPSLDGCQELMKAEPVRLILATGGPGMVKAAYSSGKPAIGVGAGNGPAYIHRSADVAHALACIARSKSFDYGTVCASEQSIIVEKGMESAVRSEGERQGFYFMDTTQAGALAKLLFRPNGTLNPDIVGRPAAKLAEAAGFSVPSGTKVLVAREQEAGPTRPYSMEKLCPVLAFFVMDSEDAVLSKCMEVLRHEGSGHTFAIHATDETVIRRFASKIPVSRFLVNTPAALGGIGATTGLFPALTLGCGAVGGSSSSNNISPLDLINIRRVAWDLGESPMVPQGGAAVGAVNAELVELLTEKILQRLGE
;
A
#
# COMPACT_ATOMS: atom_id res chain seq x y z
N MET A 1 23.90 -2.43 23.86
CA MET A 1 24.27 -1.94 22.53
C MET A 1 24.82 -0.51 22.55
N GLY A 2 24.96 0.14 23.71
CA GLY A 2 25.71 1.40 23.87
C GLY A 2 25.06 2.66 23.30
N ALA A 3 23.78 2.65 22.98
CA ALA A 3 23.07 3.89 22.64
C ALA A 3 22.93 4.78 23.89
N PRO A 4 23.03 6.12 23.75
CA PRO A 4 22.73 7.05 24.83
C PRO A 4 21.31 6.83 25.36
N ALA A 5 21.09 7.06 26.66
CA ALA A 5 19.78 6.84 27.29
C ALA A 5 18.67 7.75 26.73
N ASP A 6 19.04 8.90 26.17
CA ASP A 6 18.19 9.92 25.57
C ASP A 6 18.12 9.83 24.02
N ALA A 7 18.69 8.78 23.43
CA ALA A 7 18.67 8.59 21.96
C ALA A 7 17.27 8.44 21.39
N VAL A 8 16.32 7.97 22.20
CA VAL A 8 14.90 7.85 21.83
C VAL A 8 14.06 8.50 22.93
N ALA A 9 13.24 9.46 22.54
CA ALA A 9 12.34 10.17 23.44
C ALA A 9 10.90 10.09 22.94
N CYS A 10 9.93 10.24 23.83
CA CYS A 10 8.52 10.27 23.52
C CYS A 10 7.86 11.46 24.23
N LEU A 11 6.92 12.12 23.58
CA LEU A 11 6.10 13.13 24.23
C LEU A 11 5.27 12.48 25.34
N SER A 12 5.40 12.99 26.56
CA SER A 12 4.64 12.50 27.73
C SER A 12 3.14 12.79 27.61
N ILE A 13 2.79 13.88 26.92
CA ILE A 13 1.41 14.30 26.67
C ILE A 13 1.21 14.38 25.15
N PRO A 14 0.56 13.37 24.53
CA PRO A 14 0.28 13.42 23.11
C PRO A 14 -0.81 14.45 22.81
N SER A 15 -0.51 15.42 21.95
CA SER A 15 -1.45 16.42 21.47
C SER A 15 -1.15 16.82 20.03
N LEU A 16 -2.15 17.31 19.32
CA LEU A 16 -1.95 17.83 17.96
C LEU A 16 -1.01 19.03 17.94
N ASP A 17 -1.16 19.95 18.89
CA ASP A 17 -0.33 21.15 19.03
C ASP A 17 1.13 20.76 19.31
N GLY A 18 1.36 19.86 20.27
CA GLY A 18 2.70 19.35 20.56
C GLY A 18 3.35 18.66 19.36
N CYS A 19 2.61 17.88 18.58
CA CYS A 19 3.11 17.30 17.33
C CYS A 19 3.47 18.37 16.29
N GLN A 20 2.65 19.41 16.14
CA GLN A 20 2.91 20.51 15.20
C GLN A 20 4.12 21.35 15.63
N GLU A 21 4.25 21.63 16.90
CA GLU A 21 5.43 22.34 17.46
C GLU A 21 6.69 21.50 17.25
N LEU A 22 6.64 20.19 17.52
CA LEU A 22 7.77 19.30 17.30
C LEU A 22 8.20 19.28 15.83
N MET A 23 7.25 19.20 14.90
CA MET A 23 7.54 19.22 13.46
C MET A 23 8.25 20.51 13.03
N LYS A 24 7.98 21.65 13.69
CA LYS A 24 8.58 22.96 13.39
C LYS A 24 9.83 23.24 14.19
N ALA A 25 10.09 22.50 15.27
CA ALA A 25 11.20 22.76 16.18
C ALA A 25 12.55 22.78 15.45
N GLU A 26 13.38 23.78 15.77
CA GLU A 26 14.66 24.02 15.10
C GLU A 26 15.58 22.78 15.11
N PRO A 27 15.72 22.01 16.22
CA PRO A 27 16.58 20.82 16.25
C PRO A 27 16.12 19.66 15.36
N VAL A 28 14.83 19.60 14.96
CA VAL A 28 14.32 18.55 14.08
C VAL A 28 14.85 18.75 12.67
N ARG A 29 15.59 17.80 12.16
CA ARG A 29 16.23 17.85 10.82
C ARG A 29 15.50 17.03 9.77
N LEU A 30 14.78 15.98 10.19
CA LEU A 30 14.00 15.11 9.31
C LEU A 30 12.74 14.64 10.04
N ILE A 31 11.62 14.65 9.35
CA ILE A 31 10.34 14.13 9.85
C ILE A 31 10.06 12.80 9.16
N LEU A 32 9.81 11.76 9.95
CA LEU A 32 9.30 10.48 9.47
C LEU A 32 7.83 10.37 9.91
N ALA A 33 6.90 10.56 8.96
CA ALA A 33 5.48 10.61 9.24
C ALA A 33 4.76 9.40 8.63
N THR A 34 4.30 8.50 9.49
CA THR A 34 3.44 7.37 9.09
C THR A 34 2.06 7.58 9.70
N GLY A 35 1.03 7.71 8.87
CA GLY A 35 -0.31 7.94 9.36
C GLY A 35 -1.29 8.41 8.28
N GLY A 36 -2.46 8.88 8.71
CA GLY A 36 -3.49 9.35 7.79
C GLY A 36 -3.07 10.59 6.98
N PRO A 37 -3.81 10.89 5.88
CA PRO A 37 -3.46 11.97 4.94
C PRO A 37 -3.23 13.34 5.59
N GLY A 38 -3.96 13.65 6.67
CA GLY A 38 -3.80 14.91 7.42
C GLY A 38 -2.43 15.04 8.08
N MET A 39 -1.91 13.98 8.69
CA MET A 39 -0.57 13.97 9.31
C MET A 39 0.52 14.10 8.25
N VAL A 40 0.43 13.34 7.16
CA VAL A 40 1.39 13.40 6.05
C VAL A 40 1.43 14.80 5.44
N LYS A 41 0.25 15.41 5.22
CA LYS A 41 0.16 16.79 4.74
C LYS A 41 0.79 17.77 5.71
N ALA A 42 0.57 17.64 7.02
CA ALA A 42 1.18 18.50 8.04
C ALA A 42 2.70 18.38 8.03
N ALA A 43 3.25 17.16 7.94
CA ALA A 43 4.69 16.91 7.86
C ALA A 43 5.32 17.60 6.64
N TYR A 44 4.75 17.42 5.44
CA TYR A 44 5.25 18.07 4.23
C TYR A 44 5.08 19.61 4.24
N SER A 45 4.06 20.11 4.95
CA SER A 45 3.79 21.54 5.06
C SER A 45 4.60 22.22 6.17
N SER A 46 5.39 21.49 6.95
CA SER A 46 6.17 22.03 8.07
C SER A 46 7.36 22.89 7.64
N GLY A 47 7.78 22.79 6.37
CA GLY A 47 8.99 23.41 5.85
C GLY A 47 10.28 22.64 6.16
N LYS A 48 10.17 21.46 6.77
CA LYS A 48 11.30 20.56 7.04
C LYS A 48 11.35 19.42 6.02
N PRO A 49 12.53 18.83 5.76
CA PRO A 49 12.61 17.55 5.06
C PRO A 49 11.71 16.51 5.74
N ALA A 50 10.90 15.82 4.94
CA ALA A 50 9.95 14.83 5.46
C ALA A 50 9.87 13.61 4.56
N ILE A 51 9.69 12.45 5.18
CA ILE A 51 9.29 11.20 4.53
C ILE A 51 7.90 10.86 5.06
N GLY A 52 6.89 11.09 4.24
CA GLY A 52 5.49 10.83 4.58
C GLY A 52 4.99 9.56 3.92
N VAL A 53 4.27 8.74 4.66
CA VAL A 53 3.62 7.52 4.18
C VAL A 53 2.14 7.58 4.55
N GLY A 54 1.30 7.53 3.51
CA GLY A 54 -0.15 7.57 3.65
C GLY A 54 -0.79 6.21 3.83
N ALA A 55 -2.12 6.20 3.71
CA ALA A 55 -2.96 5.01 3.83
C ALA A 55 -2.60 3.93 2.80
N GLY A 56 -2.71 2.68 3.21
CA GLY A 56 -2.55 1.51 2.36
C GLY A 56 -3.91 0.86 2.07
N ASN A 57 -4.29 0.76 0.80
CA ASN A 57 -5.52 0.10 0.38
C ASN A 57 -5.21 -0.98 -0.67
N GLY A 58 -4.34 -1.93 -0.30
CA GLY A 58 -3.82 -2.95 -1.20
C GLY A 58 -4.88 -3.95 -1.65
N PRO A 59 -5.19 -4.04 -2.96
CA PRO A 59 -5.95 -5.16 -3.50
C PRO A 59 -5.09 -6.41 -3.63
N ALA A 60 -5.72 -7.58 -3.44
CA ALA A 60 -5.14 -8.89 -3.71
C ALA A 60 -5.90 -9.56 -4.86
N TYR A 61 -5.21 -9.84 -5.95
CA TYR A 61 -5.76 -10.61 -7.07
C TYR A 61 -5.44 -12.10 -6.92
N ILE A 62 -6.45 -12.94 -6.89
CA ILE A 62 -6.30 -14.40 -6.96
C ILE A 62 -6.63 -14.81 -8.40
N HIS A 63 -5.59 -15.06 -9.20
CA HIS A 63 -5.73 -15.47 -10.59
C HIS A 63 -6.10 -16.96 -10.70
N ARG A 64 -6.71 -17.36 -11.81
CA ARG A 64 -7.10 -18.75 -12.08
C ARG A 64 -5.94 -19.76 -12.07
N SER A 65 -4.69 -19.32 -12.25
CA SER A 65 -3.50 -20.16 -12.13
C SER A 65 -3.00 -20.32 -10.69
N ALA A 66 -3.63 -19.66 -9.72
CA ALA A 66 -3.19 -19.71 -8.33
C ALA A 66 -3.52 -21.05 -7.68
N ASP A 67 -2.68 -21.46 -6.74
CA ASP A 67 -3.12 -22.36 -5.68
C ASP A 67 -4.03 -21.58 -4.73
N VAL A 68 -5.33 -21.82 -4.82
CA VAL A 68 -6.36 -21.08 -4.06
C VAL A 68 -6.19 -21.30 -2.57
N ALA A 69 -5.83 -22.50 -2.14
CA ALA A 69 -5.64 -22.80 -0.72
C ALA A 69 -4.44 -22.02 -0.15
N HIS A 70 -3.33 -22.02 -0.88
CA HIS A 70 -2.14 -21.23 -0.51
C HIS A 70 -2.43 -19.72 -0.51
N ALA A 71 -3.12 -19.21 -1.55
CA ALA A 71 -3.49 -17.80 -1.65
C ALA A 71 -4.30 -17.32 -0.45
N LEU A 72 -5.33 -18.08 -0.09
CA LEU A 72 -6.18 -17.74 1.06
C LEU A 72 -5.47 -17.94 2.40
N ALA A 73 -4.58 -18.91 2.53
CA ALA A 73 -3.72 -19.04 3.71
C ALA A 73 -2.81 -17.82 3.89
N CYS A 74 -2.22 -17.31 2.79
CA CYS A 74 -1.43 -16.08 2.80
C CYS A 74 -2.28 -14.88 3.23
N ILE A 75 -3.45 -14.68 2.63
CA ILE A 75 -4.34 -13.56 2.94
C ILE A 75 -4.85 -13.66 4.40
N ALA A 76 -5.26 -14.86 4.86
CA ALA A 76 -5.69 -15.06 6.24
C ALA A 76 -4.58 -14.72 7.24
N ARG A 77 -3.35 -15.22 6.98
CA ARG A 77 -2.18 -14.93 7.82
C ARG A 77 -1.86 -13.44 7.84
N SER A 78 -1.88 -12.79 6.69
CA SER A 78 -1.63 -11.36 6.54
C SER A 78 -2.68 -10.53 7.28
N LYS A 79 -3.97 -10.80 7.05
CA LYS A 79 -5.06 -9.99 7.58
C LYS A 79 -5.35 -10.23 9.06
N SER A 80 -4.95 -11.39 9.59
CA SER A 80 -5.03 -11.67 11.03
C SER A 80 -3.77 -11.27 11.81
N PHE A 81 -2.64 -11.05 11.14
CA PHE A 81 -1.43 -10.53 11.77
C PHE A 81 -1.71 -9.13 12.33
N ASP A 82 -1.48 -8.97 13.63
CA ASP A 82 -1.81 -7.74 14.37
C ASP A 82 -3.22 -7.21 14.07
N TYR A 83 -4.17 -8.13 13.90
CA TYR A 83 -5.56 -7.85 13.52
C TYR A 83 -5.73 -6.87 12.34
N GLY A 84 -4.82 -6.94 11.37
CA GLY A 84 -4.91 -6.18 10.12
C GLY A 84 -4.50 -4.71 10.20
N THR A 85 -3.75 -4.32 11.23
CA THR A 85 -3.28 -2.93 11.40
C THR A 85 -2.11 -2.57 10.50
N VAL A 86 -1.37 -3.56 9.95
CA VAL A 86 -0.30 -3.28 9.00
C VAL A 86 -0.88 -2.73 7.70
N CYS A 87 -0.46 -1.53 7.30
CA CYS A 87 -0.96 -0.82 6.12
C CYS A 87 -0.73 -1.57 4.79
N ALA A 88 0.25 -2.48 4.73
CA ALA A 88 0.48 -3.36 3.59
C ALA A 88 -0.48 -4.55 3.52
N SER A 89 -1.31 -4.80 4.56
CA SER A 89 -2.27 -5.91 4.54
C SER A 89 -3.33 -5.71 3.46
N GLU A 90 -3.81 -6.80 2.92
CA GLU A 90 -4.86 -6.80 1.91
C GLU A 90 -6.11 -6.08 2.43
N GLN A 91 -6.71 -5.24 1.59
CA GLN A 91 -7.98 -4.55 1.89
C GLN A 91 -9.13 -5.09 1.05
N SER A 92 -8.82 -5.76 -0.05
CA SER A 92 -9.79 -6.42 -0.91
C SER A 92 -9.22 -7.67 -1.55
N ILE A 93 -10.10 -8.63 -1.84
CA ILE A 93 -9.84 -9.76 -2.73
C ILE A 93 -10.59 -9.50 -4.03
N ILE A 94 -9.90 -9.61 -5.16
CA ILE A 94 -10.47 -9.45 -6.49
C ILE A 94 -10.25 -10.75 -7.26
N VAL A 95 -11.30 -11.27 -7.88
CA VAL A 95 -11.25 -12.54 -8.63
C VAL A 95 -12.04 -12.43 -9.92
N GLU A 96 -11.72 -13.28 -10.89
CA GLU A 96 -12.61 -13.54 -12.01
C GLU A 96 -13.81 -14.39 -11.58
N LYS A 97 -14.96 -14.19 -12.22
CA LYS A 97 -16.24 -14.86 -11.91
C LYS A 97 -16.12 -16.38 -11.81
N GLY A 98 -15.28 -17.00 -12.68
CA GLY A 98 -15.03 -18.42 -12.63
C GLY A 98 -14.33 -18.93 -11.36
N MET A 99 -13.69 -18.02 -10.59
CA MET A 99 -12.98 -18.35 -9.35
C MET A 99 -13.82 -18.14 -8.09
N GLU A 100 -14.95 -17.46 -8.19
CA GLU A 100 -15.76 -17.05 -7.03
C GLU A 100 -16.10 -18.21 -6.11
N SER A 101 -16.66 -19.29 -6.67
CA SER A 101 -17.10 -20.46 -5.87
C SER A 101 -15.94 -21.15 -5.17
N ALA A 102 -14.81 -21.35 -5.86
CA ALA A 102 -13.64 -21.98 -5.29
C ALA A 102 -13.03 -21.13 -4.15
N VAL A 103 -12.92 -19.82 -4.37
CA VAL A 103 -12.37 -18.88 -3.37
C VAL A 103 -13.28 -18.79 -2.15
N ARG A 104 -14.60 -18.75 -2.32
CA ARG A 104 -15.53 -18.72 -1.17
C ARG A 104 -15.47 -20.02 -0.37
N SER A 105 -15.59 -21.16 -1.03
CA SER A 105 -15.59 -22.46 -0.35
C SER A 105 -14.28 -22.73 0.41
N GLU A 106 -13.14 -22.39 -0.20
CA GLU A 106 -11.84 -22.52 0.46
C GLU A 106 -11.68 -21.49 1.59
N GLY A 107 -12.15 -20.26 1.36
CA GLY A 107 -12.11 -19.20 2.36
C GLY A 107 -12.86 -19.59 3.63
N GLU A 108 -14.07 -20.09 3.51
CA GLU A 108 -14.88 -20.55 4.65
C GLU A 108 -14.15 -21.63 5.48
N ARG A 109 -13.45 -22.56 4.82
CA ARG A 109 -12.62 -23.58 5.49
C ARG A 109 -11.43 -22.97 6.25
N GLN A 110 -10.95 -21.81 5.83
CA GLN A 110 -9.79 -21.13 6.43
C GLN A 110 -10.14 -20.01 7.42
N GLY A 111 -11.44 -19.83 7.71
CA GLY A 111 -11.92 -18.86 8.68
C GLY A 111 -12.32 -17.51 8.10
N PHE A 112 -12.58 -17.42 6.80
CA PHE A 112 -13.24 -16.26 6.21
C PHE A 112 -14.76 -16.40 6.39
N TYR A 113 -15.38 -15.34 6.84
CA TYR A 113 -16.83 -15.26 6.99
C TYR A 113 -17.41 -14.29 5.97
N PHE A 114 -18.10 -14.80 4.97
CA PHE A 114 -18.75 -14.00 3.94
C PHE A 114 -20.11 -13.52 4.46
N MET A 115 -20.15 -12.23 4.80
CA MET A 115 -21.33 -11.57 5.35
C MET A 115 -22.46 -11.49 4.31
N ASP A 116 -23.68 -11.62 4.76
CA ASP A 116 -24.85 -11.25 3.98
C ASP A 116 -25.01 -9.72 3.91
N THR A 117 -25.96 -9.25 3.11
CA THR A 117 -26.19 -7.81 2.87
C THR A 117 -26.57 -7.07 4.14
N THR A 118 -27.32 -7.69 5.05
CA THR A 118 -27.75 -7.10 6.32
C THR A 118 -26.58 -6.90 7.25
N GLN A 119 -25.78 -7.94 7.42
CA GLN A 119 -24.57 -7.94 8.25
C GLN A 119 -23.53 -6.94 7.72
N ALA A 120 -23.30 -6.96 6.41
CA ALA A 120 -22.42 -6.00 5.76
C ALA A 120 -22.92 -4.56 5.95
N GLY A 121 -24.23 -4.32 5.79
CA GLY A 121 -24.82 -3.01 6.04
C GLY A 121 -24.70 -2.53 7.48
N ALA A 122 -24.78 -3.45 8.46
CA ALA A 122 -24.60 -3.13 9.87
C ALA A 122 -23.13 -2.79 10.19
N LEU A 123 -22.19 -3.61 9.73
CA LEU A 123 -20.75 -3.37 9.97
C LEU A 123 -20.26 -2.10 9.25
N ALA A 124 -20.74 -1.81 8.04
CA ALA A 124 -20.37 -0.60 7.29
C ALA A 124 -20.55 0.70 8.10
N LYS A 125 -21.60 0.77 8.93
CA LYS A 125 -21.89 1.93 9.78
C LYS A 125 -20.87 2.14 10.91
N LEU A 126 -20.09 1.11 11.22
CA LEU A 126 -19.06 1.16 12.27
C LEU A 126 -17.67 1.48 11.71
N LEU A 127 -17.43 1.21 10.41
CA LEU A 127 -16.09 1.33 9.83
C LEU A 127 -15.61 2.77 9.78
N PHE A 128 -16.50 3.70 9.46
CA PHE A 128 -16.16 5.13 9.31
C PHE A 128 -17.08 6.02 10.11
N ARG A 129 -16.54 7.12 10.60
CA ARG A 129 -17.29 8.19 11.25
C ARG A 129 -18.10 9.00 10.21
N PRO A 130 -19.10 9.76 10.62
CA PRO A 130 -19.91 10.58 9.70
C PRO A 130 -19.11 11.60 8.87
N ASN A 131 -17.92 11.99 9.36
CA ASN A 131 -17.00 12.88 8.64
C ASN A 131 -16.12 12.15 7.62
N GLY A 132 -16.33 10.85 7.38
CA GLY A 132 -15.56 10.03 6.44
C GLY A 132 -14.20 9.52 6.96
N THR A 133 -13.82 9.82 8.22
CA THR A 133 -12.58 9.30 8.79
C THR A 133 -12.78 7.89 9.34
N LEU A 134 -11.73 7.07 9.26
CA LEU A 134 -11.72 5.73 9.86
C LEU A 134 -12.10 5.82 11.35
N ASN A 135 -12.98 4.93 11.78
CA ASN A 135 -13.33 4.85 13.20
C ASN A 135 -12.19 4.18 13.99
N PRO A 136 -11.53 4.87 14.94
CA PRO A 136 -10.42 4.29 15.69
C PRO A 136 -10.84 3.12 16.58
N ASP A 137 -12.11 3.01 16.95
CA ASP A 137 -12.59 1.97 17.88
C ASP A 137 -12.59 0.57 17.23
N ILE A 138 -12.54 0.48 15.90
CA ILE A 138 -12.49 -0.79 15.16
C ILE A 138 -11.07 -1.22 14.80
N VAL A 139 -10.11 -0.33 14.88
CA VAL A 139 -8.71 -0.59 14.48
C VAL A 139 -8.10 -1.66 15.36
N GLY A 140 -7.51 -2.70 14.77
CA GLY A 140 -6.87 -3.80 15.49
C GLY A 140 -7.84 -4.67 16.31
N ARG A 141 -9.14 -4.63 16.05
CA ARG A 141 -10.11 -5.49 16.75
C ARG A 141 -10.25 -6.84 16.05
N PRO A 142 -10.38 -7.95 16.78
CA PRO A 142 -10.66 -9.26 16.22
C PRO A 142 -11.97 -9.29 15.42
N ALA A 143 -12.06 -10.12 14.39
CA ALA A 143 -13.25 -10.28 13.55
C ALA A 143 -14.53 -10.54 14.36
N ALA A 144 -14.45 -11.41 15.37
CA ALA A 144 -15.60 -11.71 16.24
C ALA A 144 -16.10 -10.49 17.02
N LYS A 145 -15.19 -9.61 17.48
CA LYS A 145 -15.56 -8.38 18.18
C LYS A 145 -16.17 -7.34 17.26
N LEU A 146 -15.73 -7.28 16.03
CA LEU A 146 -16.35 -6.43 15.00
C LEU A 146 -17.77 -6.89 14.66
N ALA A 147 -17.98 -8.20 14.51
CA ALA A 147 -19.30 -8.79 14.29
C ALA A 147 -20.25 -8.53 15.48
N GLU A 148 -19.78 -8.77 16.71
CA GLU A 148 -20.54 -8.49 17.94
C GLU A 148 -20.96 -7.02 18.01
N ALA A 149 -20.05 -6.09 17.76
CA ALA A 149 -20.33 -4.65 17.75
C ALA A 149 -21.32 -4.25 16.63
N ALA A 150 -21.34 -4.99 15.51
CA ALA A 150 -22.29 -4.81 14.42
C ALA A 150 -23.62 -5.54 14.66
N GLY A 151 -23.79 -6.23 15.78
CA GLY A 151 -25.05 -6.89 16.19
C GLY A 151 -25.28 -8.28 15.58
N PHE A 152 -24.21 -8.99 15.14
CA PHE A 152 -24.31 -10.36 14.67
C PHE A 152 -23.19 -11.25 15.22
N SER A 153 -23.40 -12.56 15.19
CA SER A 153 -22.42 -13.54 15.61
C SER A 153 -21.79 -14.25 14.43
N VAL A 154 -20.57 -14.75 14.62
CA VAL A 154 -19.82 -15.54 13.65
C VAL A 154 -19.31 -16.84 14.27
N PRO A 155 -19.04 -17.88 13.47
CA PRO A 155 -18.48 -19.14 13.98
C PRO A 155 -17.17 -18.92 14.75
N SER A 156 -16.93 -19.79 15.73
CA SER A 156 -15.64 -19.84 16.43
C SER A 156 -14.52 -20.11 15.40
N GLY A 157 -13.40 -19.38 15.53
CA GLY A 157 -12.28 -19.49 14.59
C GLY A 157 -12.38 -18.57 13.36
N THR A 158 -13.42 -17.73 13.27
CA THR A 158 -13.49 -16.69 12.23
C THR A 158 -12.31 -15.73 12.38
N LYS A 159 -11.51 -15.63 11.31
CA LYS A 159 -10.32 -14.78 11.24
C LYS A 159 -10.58 -13.46 10.51
N VAL A 160 -11.40 -13.50 9.46
CA VAL A 160 -11.62 -12.37 8.56
C VAL A 160 -13.10 -12.28 8.19
N LEU A 161 -13.65 -11.08 8.21
CA LEU A 161 -14.98 -10.76 7.68
C LEU A 161 -14.87 -10.28 6.24
N VAL A 162 -15.75 -10.75 5.36
CA VAL A 162 -15.72 -10.44 3.94
C VAL A 162 -17.07 -9.88 3.49
N ALA A 163 -17.04 -8.70 2.87
CA ALA A 163 -18.21 -8.06 2.29
C ALA A 163 -18.14 -8.05 0.75
N ARG A 164 -19.21 -8.44 0.09
CA ARG A 164 -19.33 -8.29 -1.35
C ARG A 164 -19.40 -6.81 -1.72
N GLU A 165 -18.58 -6.39 -2.69
CA GLU A 165 -18.59 -5.05 -3.26
C GLU A 165 -18.61 -5.09 -4.79
N GLN A 166 -19.13 -4.03 -5.39
CA GLN A 166 -19.18 -3.86 -6.84
C GLN A 166 -18.38 -2.63 -7.29
N GLU A 167 -18.37 -1.58 -6.48
CA GLU A 167 -17.78 -0.30 -6.79
C GLU A 167 -16.72 0.09 -5.74
N ALA A 168 -15.77 0.93 -6.12
CA ALA A 168 -14.86 1.57 -5.20
C ALA A 168 -15.13 3.08 -5.14
N GLY A 169 -14.93 3.69 -3.97
CA GLY A 169 -15.14 5.13 -3.82
C GLY A 169 -15.44 5.56 -2.38
N PRO A 170 -15.58 6.87 -2.15
CA PRO A 170 -15.71 7.46 -0.81
C PRO A 170 -17.01 7.07 -0.09
N THR A 171 -18.02 6.60 -0.82
CA THR A 171 -19.30 6.13 -0.27
C THR A 171 -19.34 4.62 -0.10
N ARG A 172 -18.22 3.91 -0.36
CA ARG A 172 -18.10 2.46 -0.32
C ARG A 172 -17.10 2.06 0.77
N PRO A 173 -17.53 1.94 2.03
CA PRO A 173 -16.65 1.74 3.18
C PRO A 173 -15.70 0.55 3.03
N TYR A 174 -16.18 -0.53 2.41
CA TYR A 174 -15.35 -1.73 2.22
C TYR A 174 -14.24 -1.55 1.17
N SER A 175 -14.33 -0.55 0.30
CA SER A 175 -13.30 -0.25 -0.71
C SER A 175 -12.17 0.64 -0.21
N MET A 176 -12.20 1.06 1.05
CA MET A 176 -11.19 1.91 1.69
C MET A 176 -10.32 1.13 2.67
N GLU A 177 -9.24 1.74 3.17
CA GLU A 177 -8.40 1.17 4.21
C GLU A 177 -9.18 1.02 5.53
N LYS A 178 -9.13 -0.16 6.14
CA LYS A 178 -9.95 -0.49 7.32
C LYS A 178 -9.14 -0.78 8.59
N LEU A 179 -7.86 -1.10 8.45
CA LEU A 179 -6.93 -1.43 9.55
C LEU A 179 -7.51 -2.41 10.58
N CYS A 180 -8.29 -3.37 10.11
CA CYS A 180 -8.93 -4.42 10.88
C CYS A 180 -9.17 -5.65 9.98
N PRO A 181 -9.51 -6.84 10.53
CA PRO A 181 -9.67 -8.06 9.73
C PRO A 181 -10.99 -8.07 8.94
N VAL A 182 -11.13 -7.11 8.04
CA VAL A 182 -12.29 -6.95 7.13
C VAL A 182 -11.78 -6.76 5.71
N LEU A 183 -12.37 -7.47 4.74
CA LEU A 183 -12.03 -7.39 3.32
C LEU A 183 -13.26 -7.08 2.47
N ALA A 184 -13.04 -6.30 1.40
CA ALA A 184 -13.97 -6.28 0.27
C ALA A 184 -13.75 -7.52 -0.61
N PHE A 185 -14.78 -7.95 -1.30
CA PHE A 185 -14.72 -9.04 -2.28
C PHE A 185 -15.34 -8.61 -3.59
N PHE A 186 -14.52 -8.45 -4.62
CA PHE A 186 -14.94 -8.08 -5.96
C PHE A 186 -14.85 -9.27 -6.90
N VAL A 187 -15.87 -9.44 -7.73
CA VAL A 187 -15.92 -10.49 -8.76
C VAL A 187 -16.11 -9.83 -10.11
N MET A 188 -15.19 -10.08 -11.00
CA MET A 188 -15.08 -9.41 -12.29
C MET A 188 -15.27 -10.41 -13.43
N ASP A 189 -15.73 -9.93 -14.58
CA ASP A 189 -16.04 -10.80 -15.73
C ASP A 189 -14.80 -11.26 -16.51
N SER A 190 -13.68 -10.54 -16.39
CA SER A 190 -12.45 -10.84 -17.12
C SER A 190 -11.22 -10.33 -16.38
N GLU A 191 -10.03 -10.80 -16.80
CA GLU A 191 -8.74 -10.35 -16.30
C GLU A 191 -8.50 -8.84 -16.52
N ASP A 192 -8.96 -8.28 -17.66
CA ASP A 192 -8.90 -6.84 -17.92
C ASP A 192 -9.79 -6.05 -16.96
N ALA A 193 -10.97 -6.58 -16.64
CA ALA A 193 -11.85 -5.98 -15.64
C ALA A 193 -11.25 -6.06 -14.23
N VAL A 194 -10.54 -7.15 -13.90
CA VAL A 194 -9.77 -7.26 -12.64
C VAL A 194 -8.70 -6.18 -12.58
N LEU A 195 -7.88 -6.04 -13.62
CA LEU A 195 -6.84 -5.01 -13.68
C LEU A 195 -7.43 -3.60 -13.50
N SER A 196 -8.53 -3.33 -14.21
CA SER A 196 -9.24 -2.05 -14.12
C SER A 196 -9.77 -1.78 -12.70
N LYS A 197 -10.34 -2.80 -12.05
CA LYS A 197 -10.83 -2.70 -10.67
C LYS A 197 -9.70 -2.50 -9.67
N CYS A 198 -8.57 -3.19 -9.82
CA CYS A 198 -7.38 -2.96 -8.99
C CYS A 198 -6.92 -1.50 -9.08
N MET A 199 -6.88 -0.96 -10.30
CA MET A 199 -6.50 0.43 -10.54
C MET A 199 -7.53 1.43 -9.99
N GLU A 200 -8.82 1.12 -10.07
CA GLU A 200 -9.90 1.93 -9.48
C GLU A 200 -9.75 2.02 -7.96
N VAL A 201 -9.58 0.87 -7.28
CA VAL A 201 -9.37 0.81 -5.82
C VAL A 201 -8.13 1.63 -5.42
N LEU A 202 -7.00 1.43 -6.10
CA LEU A 202 -5.75 2.13 -5.78
C LEU A 202 -5.81 3.63 -6.06
N ARG A 203 -6.49 4.07 -7.14
CA ARG A 203 -6.68 5.51 -7.42
C ARG A 203 -7.54 6.19 -6.38
N HIS A 204 -8.52 5.49 -5.86
CA HIS A 204 -9.34 6.02 -4.79
C HIS A 204 -8.53 6.22 -3.52
N GLU A 205 -7.79 5.19 -3.11
CA GLU A 205 -6.93 5.21 -1.93
C GLU A 205 -5.83 4.14 -2.10
N GLY A 206 -4.61 4.41 -1.62
CA GLY A 206 -3.52 3.44 -1.60
C GLY A 206 -2.58 3.47 -2.81
N SER A 207 -2.70 4.47 -3.72
CA SER A 207 -1.73 4.64 -4.81
C SER A 207 -0.30 4.64 -4.30
N GLY A 208 0.58 3.95 -5.02
CA GLY A 208 2.00 3.84 -4.66
C GLY A 208 2.30 2.88 -3.52
N HIS A 209 1.32 2.35 -2.77
CA HIS A 209 1.58 1.57 -1.56
C HIS A 209 1.90 0.10 -1.87
N THR A 210 0.92 -0.78 -1.90
CA THR A 210 1.12 -2.24 -1.98
C THR A 210 0.02 -2.89 -2.81
N PHE A 211 0.40 -3.90 -3.58
CA PHE A 211 -0.48 -4.80 -4.31
C PHE A 211 -0.01 -6.23 -4.14
N ALA A 212 -0.93 -7.19 -4.03
CA ALA A 212 -0.63 -8.60 -3.98
C ALA A 212 -1.27 -9.35 -5.17
N ILE A 213 -0.53 -10.30 -5.73
CA ILE A 213 -1.03 -11.24 -6.72
C ILE A 213 -0.72 -12.67 -6.30
N HIS A 214 -1.70 -13.54 -6.41
CA HIS A 214 -1.52 -14.98 -6.29
C HIS A 214 -1.73 -15.61 -7.66
N ALA A 215 -0.65 -16.09 -8.25
CA ALA A 215 -0.62 -16.65 -9.60
C ALA A 215 0.65 -17.49 -9.81
N THR A 216 0.59 -18.45 -10.74
CA THR A 216 1.77 -19.17 -11.26
C THR A 216 2.09 -18.79 -12.71
N ASP A 217 1.19 -18.07 -13.38
CA ASP A 217 1.39 -17.55 -14.74
C ASP A 217 2.25 -16.28 -14.71
N GLU A 218 3.51 -16.42 -15.10
CA GLU A 218 4.45 -15.29 -15.13
C GLU A 218 4.05 -14.19 -16.12
N THR A 219 3.35 -14.50 -17.20
CA THR A 219 2.89 -13.51 -18.18
C THR A 219 1.90 -12.55 -17.53
N VAL A 220 0.96 -13.11 -16.76
CA VAL A 220 -0.02 -12.32 -16.00
C VAL A 220 0.67 -11.52 -14.91
N ILE A 221 1.59 -12.12 -14.15
CA ILE A 221 2.35 -11.42 -13.11
C ILE A 221 3.07 -10.21 -13.70
N ARG A 222 3.83 -10.38 -14.78
CA ARG A 222 4.57 -9.29 -15.45
C ARG A 222 3.64 -8.23 -16.04
N ARG A 223 2.51 -8.65 -16.63
CA ARG A 223 1.49 -7.74 -17.14
C ARG A 223 0.94 -6.83 -16.06
N PHE A 224 0.56 -7.38 -14.91
CA PHE A 224 0.06 -6.59 -13.79
C PHE A 224 1.17 -5.72 -13.18
N ALA A 225 2.37 -6.26 -13.00
CA ALA A 225 3.50 -5.51 -12.45
C ALA A 225 3.86 -4.28 -13.29
N SER A 226 3.68 -4.33 -14.61
CA SER A 226 3.96 -3.20 -15.52
C SER A 226 2.88 -2.11 -15.49
N LYS A 227 1.70 -2.40 -14.93
CA LYS A 227 0.54 -1.49 -14.99
C LYS A 227 0.08 -0.98 -13.63
N ILE A 228 0.25 -1.78 -12.57
CA ILE A 228 -0.22 -1.42 -11.22
C ILE A 228 0.75 -0.42 -10.58
N PRO A 229 0.31 0.80 -10.23
CA PRO A 229 1.17 1.87 -9.76
C PRO A 229 1.44 1.76 -8.25
N VAL A 230 2.24 0.77 -7.86
CA VAL A 230 2.63 0.55 -6.46
C VAL A 230 4.14 0.40 -6.31
N SER A 231 4.66 0.71 -5.13
CA SER A 231 6.08 0.52 -4.81
C SER A 231 6.39 -0.92 -4.37
N ARG A 232 5.40 -1.66 -3.90
CA ARG A 232 5.51 -3.06 -3.47
C ARG A 232 4.49 -3.92 -4.21
N PHE A 233 4.99 -4.63 -5.22
CA PHE A 233 4.23 -5.63 -5.94
C PHE A 233 4.63 -7.02 -5.40
N LEU A 234 3.72 -7.67 -4.70
CA LEU A 234 3.98 -8.90 -3.95
C LEU A 234 3.37 -10.10 -4.66
N VAL A 235 4.14 -11.18 -4.75
CA VAL A 235 3.71 -12.41 -5.46
C VAL A 235 3.70 -13.58 -4.50
N ASN A 236 2.56 -14.25 -4.38
CA ASN A 236 2.36 -15.50 -3.62
C ASN A 236 2.85 -15.44 -2.16
N THR A 237 2.68 -14.30 -1.50
CA THR A 237 3.11 -14.08 -0.11
C THR A 237 2.05 -13.32 0.68
N PRO A 238 1.96 -13.48 2.02
CA PRO A 238 1.11 -12.64 2.86
C PRO A 238 1.50 -11.17 2.72
N ALA A 239 0.60 -10.30 2.26
CA ALA A 239 0.97 -8.94 1.88
C ALA A 239 1.51 -8.10 3.06
N ALA A 240 0.94 -8.22 4.27
CA ALA A 240 1.46 -7.56 5.45
C ALA A 240 2.93 -7.94 5.71
N LEU A 241 3.23 -9.24 5.72
CA LEU A 241 4.56 -9.77 6.03
C LEU A 241 5.53 -9.57 4.87
N GLY A 242 5.07 -9.76 3.64
CA GLY A 242 5.87 -9.54 2.44
C GLY A 242 6.26 -8.07 2.27
N GLY A 243 5.31 -7.16 2.50
CA GLY A 243 5.52 -5.73 2.37
C GLY A 243 6.53 -5.17 3.37
N ILE A 244 6.51 -5.66 4.61
CA ILE A 244 7.48 -5.27 5.65
C ILE A 244 8.82 -6.00 5.55
N GLY A 245 9.03 -6.86 4.54
CA GLY A 245 10.29 -7.59 4.33
C GLY A 245 10.47 -8.86 5.16
N ALA A 246 9.41 -9.37 5.83
CA ALA A 246 9.52 -10.57 6.65
C ALA A 246 9.48 -11.88 5.85
N THR A 247 8.87 -11.88 4.67
CA THR A 247 8.75 -13.07 3.79
C THR A 247 9.25 -12.82 2.37
N THR A 248 9.90 -11.69 2.13
CA THR A 248 10.47 -11.29 0.84
C THR A 248 11.89 -10.74 1.03
N GLY A 249 12.60 -10.48 -0.07
CA GLY A 249 13.91 -9.81 -0.05
C GLY A 249 13.85 -8.29 0.11
N LEU A 250 12.69 -7.70 0.40
CA LEU A 250 12.60 -6.27 0.71
C LEU A 250 13.28 -5.95 2.03
N PHE A 251 13.80 -4.72 2.16
CA PHE A 251 14.41 -4.30 3.43
C PHE A 251 13.35 -4.30 4.56
N PRO A 252 13.67 -4.87 5.74
CA PRO A 252 12.75 -4.89 6.88
C PRO A 252 12.41 -3.49 7.35
N ALA A 253 11.13 -3.08 7.23
CA ALA A 253 10.66 -1.76 7.65
C ALA A 253 9.16 -1.77 7.95
N LEU A 254 8.73 -0.90 8.85
CA LEU A 254 7.32 -0.61 9.10
C LEU A 254 6.88 0.71 8.43
N THR A 255 7.82 1.48 7.89
CA THR A 255 7.54 2.68 7.11
C THR A 255 7.73 2.39 5.63
N LEU A 256 6.64 2.36 4.89
CA LEU A 256 6.56 1.84 3.53
C LEU A 256 6.29 2.99 2.55
N GLY A 257 7.33 3.60 2.00
CA GLY A 257 7.23 4.73 1.09
C GLY A 257 6.36 4.43 -0.14
N CYS A 258 5.50 5.36 -0.53
CA CYS A 258 4.56 5.18 -1.64
C CYS A 258 5.05 5.79 -2.96
N GLY A 259 6.25 6.37 -2.99
CA GLY A 259 6.79 7.07 -4.14
C GLY A 259 5.98 8.30 -4.53
N ALA A 260 6.41 8.98 -5.58
CA ALA A 260 5.73 10.19 -6.08
C ALA A 260 4.28 9.91 -6.50
N VAL A 261 3.99 8.71 -7.02
CA VAL A 261 2.63 8.26 -7.36
C VAL A 261 1.69 8.30 -6.15
N GLY A 262 2.19 7.96 -4.97
CA GLY A 262 1.43 7.99 -3.71
C GLY A 262 1.63 9.27 -2.90
N GLY A 263 2.24 10.31 -3.49
CA GLY A 263 2.52 11.59 -2.80
C GLY A 263 3.60 11.48 -1.72
N SER A 264 4.48 10.47 -1.80
CA SER A 264 5.58 10.26 -0.87
C SER A 264 6.92 10.66 -1.49
N SER A 265 7.85 11.14 -0.67
CA SER A 265 9.21 11.49 -1.11
C SER A 265 10.12 10.30 -1.39
N SER A 266 9.70 9.08 -1.03
CA SER A 266 10.44 7.84 -1.27
C SER A 266 9.50 6.69 -1.61
N SER A 267 9.97 5.76 -2.45
CA SER A 267 9.31 4.48 -2.73
C SER A 267 9.90 3.31 -1.93
N ASN A 268 10.92 3.56 -1.12
CA ASN A 268 11.64 2.53 -0.39
C ASN A 268 10.85 1.99 0.82
N ASN A 269 11.21 0.79 1.23
CA ASN A 269 11.06 0.40 2.62
C ASN A 269 12.10 1.22 3.39
N ILE A 270 11.65 2.15 4.22
CA ILE A 270 12.53 3.13 4.86
C ILE A 270 13.46 2.43 5.84
N SER A 271 14.74 2.59 5.61
CA SER A 271 15.85 1.97 6.34
C SER A 271 16.65 3.03 7.12
N PRO A 272 17.55 2.63 8.02
CA PRO A 272 18.48 3.57 8.63
C PRO A 272 19.30 4.38 7.63
N LEU A 273 19.53 3.85 6.42
CA LEU A 273 20.26 4.57 5.36
C LEU A 273 19.49 5.77 4.81
N ASP A 274 18.17 5.76 4.91
CA ASP A 274 17.31 6.88 4.51
C ASP A 274 17.33 8.02 5.55
N LEU A 275 17.84 7.75 6.77
CA LEU A 275 17.84 8.65 7.91
C LEU A 275 19.23 9.26 8.21
N ILE A 276 20.27 8.79 7.55
CA ILE A 276 21.64 9.29 7.74
C ILE A 276 22.03 10.29 6.67
N ASN A 277 22.93 11.22 7.05
CA ASN A 277 23.50 12.18 6.12
C ASN A 277 24.73 11.58 5.43
N ILE A 278 24.59 11.17 4.17
CA ILE A 278 25.66 10.57 3.38
C ILE A 278 26.56 11.68 2.82
N ARG A 279 27.85 11.63 3.17
CA ARG A 279 28.91 12.46 2.56
C ARG A 279 29.69 11.65 1.53
N ARG A 280 30.08 12.32 0.47
CA ARG A 280 30.94 11.73 -0.57
C ARG A 280 32.17 12.58 -0.73
N VAL A 281 33.32 11.92 -0.82
CA VAL A 281 34.59 12.53 -1.23
C VAL A 281 34.83 12.05 -2.66
N ALA A 282 34.98 12.97 -3.57
CA ALA A 282 35.24 12.68 -4.97
C ALA A 282 36.60 13.24 -5.38
N TRP A 283 37.36 12.44 -6.08
CA TRP A 283 38.64 12.84 -6.65
C TRP A 283 38.46 13.04 -8.15
N ASP A 284 39.25 13.96 -8.71
CA ASP A 284 39.38 14.09 -10.13
C ASP A 284 39.94 12.79 -10.75
N LEU A 285 39.30 12.27 -11.76
CA LEU A 285 39.73 11.10 -12.50
C LEU A 285 40.59 11.46 -13.72
N GLY A 286 40.93 12.75 -13.89
CA GLY A 286 41.56 13.27 -15.08
C GLY A 286 40.62 13.32 -16.28
N GLU A 287 41.14 13.19 -17.49
CA GLU A 287 40.33 13.18 -18.69
C GLU A 287 39.43 11.94 -18.73
N SER A 288 38.10 12.18 -18.60
CA SER A 288 37.12 11.11 -18.72
C SER A 288 36.92 10.71 -20.19
N PRO A 289 37.02 9.43 -20.53
CA PRO A 289 36.68 8.97 -21.87
C PRO A 289 35.20 9.19 -22.25
N MET A 290 34.36 9.59 -21.29
CA MET A 290 32.94 9.93 -21.50
C MET A 290 32.73 11.41 -21.84
N VAL A 291 33.74 12.26 -21.74
CA VAL A 291 33.70 13.64 -22.24
C VAL A 291 34.38 13.65 -23.61
N PRO A 292 33.68 13.93 -24.72
CA PRO A 292 34.31 14.02 -26.03
C PRO A 292 35.43 15.07 -26.02
N GLN A 293 36.68 14.64 -26.24
CA GLN A 293 37.80 15.55 -26.47
C GLN A 293 37.63 16.24 -27.80
N GLY A 294 37.21 17.44 -27.80
CA GLY A 294 37.07 18.26 -28.98
C GLY A 294 35.96 19.29 -28.77
N GLY A 295 36.31 20.56 -28.85
CA GLY A 295 35.46 21.70 -28.51
C GLY A 295 34.19 21.85 -29.38
N ALA A 296 33.35 20.84 -29.30
CA ALA A 296 31.95 20.99 -29.65
C ALA A 296 31.23 21.53 -28.43
N ALA A 297 30.77 22.74 -28.52
CA ALA A 297 29.99 23.42 -27.50
C ALA A 297 28.97 22.45 -26.88
N VAL A 298 28.89 22.44 -25.55
CA VAL A 298 27.75 21.87 -24.80
C VAL A 298 26.51 22.64 -25.32
N GLY A 299 25.86 22.10 -26.34
CA GLY A 299 24.78 22.80 -27.01
C GLY A 299 24.21 22.09 -28.25
N ALA A 300 24.92 21.12 -28.80
CA ALA A 300 24.35 20.31 -29.86
C ALA A 300 23.70 19.05 -29.26
N VAL A 301 22.57 19.23 -28.59
CA VAL A 301 21.59 18.14 -28.49
C VAL A 301 21.37 17.69 -29.95
N ASN A 302 21.68 16.42 -30.25
CA ASN A 302 21.56 15.90 -31.61
C ASN A 302 20.12 16.16 -32.09
N ALA A 303 19.93 17.10 -33.02
CA ALA A 303 18.63 17.55 -33.48
C ALA A 303 17.80 16.35 -33.95
N GLU A 304 18.44 15.34 -34.58
CA GLU A 304 17.80 14.10 -35.03
C GLU A 304 17.25 13.28 -33.84
N LEU A 305 17.95 13.25 -32.71
CA LEU A 305 17.47 12.53 -31.51
C LEU A 305 16.30 13.26 -30.86
N VAL A 306 16.31 14.59 -30.84
CA VAL A 306 15.19 15.41 -30.34
C VAL A 306 13.97 15.23 -31.23
N GLU A 307 14.16 15.26 -32.57
CA GLU A 307 13.09 15.06 -33.54
C GLU A 307 12.47 13.67 -33.42
N LEU A 308 13.29 12.61 -33.31
CA LEU A 308 12.85 11.23 -33.12
C LEU A 308 12.11 11.03 -31.78
N LEU A 309 12.58 11.64 -30.70
CA LEU A 309 11.91 11.58 -29.40
C LEU A 309 10.60 12.36 -29.41
N THR A 310 10.58 13.51 -30.09
CA THR A 310 9.37 14.33 -30.20
C THR A 310 8.30 13.61 -31.04
N GLU A 311 8.68 13.00 -32.18
CA GLU A 311 7.75 12.18 -32.96
C GLU A 311 7.18 11.02 -32.17
N LYS A 312 8.01 10.27 -31.41
CA LYS A 312 7.56 9.15 -30.59
C LYS A 312 6.65 9.60 -29.45
N ILE A 313 6.90 10.76 -28.86
CA ILE A 313 6.03 11.33 -27.81
C ILE A 313 4.69 11.76 -28.42
N LEU A 314 4.70 12.43 -29.56
CA LEU A 314 3.48 12.87 -30.24
C LEU A 314 2.63 11.69 -30.74
N GLN A 315 3.25 10.62 -31.21
CA GLN A 315 2.54 9.39 -31.61
C GLN A 315 1.84 8.74 -30.40
N ARG A 316 2.47 8.75 -29.20
CA ARG A 316 1.86 8.19 -27.98
C ARG A 316 0.80 9.08 -27.33
N LEU A 317 0.80 10.36 -27.61
CA LEU A 317 -0.20 11.32 -27.09
C LEU A 317 -1.40 11.45 -28.04
N GLY A 318 -1.31 10.93 -29.27
CA GLY A 318 -2.40 10.91 -30.25
C GLY A 318 -3.17 9.59 -30.34
N GLU A 319 -2.80 8.59 -29.53
CA GLU A 319 -3.53 7.34 -29.26
C GLU A 319 -4.20 7.42 -27.87
#